data_a7b61e51a6c38d7821f3cf9867cbc150
#
_entry.id   a7b61e51a6c38d7821f3cf9867cbc150
#
_cell.length_a   1.000
_cell.length_b   1.000
_cell.length_c   1.000
_cell.angle_alpha   90.00
_cell.angle_beta   90.00
_cell.angle_gamma   90.00
#
_symmetry.space_group_name_H-M   'P 1'
#
loop_
_entity.id
_entity.type
_entity.pdbx_description
1 polymer ?
#
loop_
_entity_poly.entity_id
_entity_poly.type
_entity_poly.pdbx_seq_one_letter_code
_entity_poly.pdbx_strand_id
1 'polypeptide(L)'
;MQRVVLFFFIFFSTQCVSHELSSGYLTLNQQEAGVFQGELLLKPEDIGQAANLDTNNDGKLLWSEVLANQQQAAAYIANALQIKQGSGKCPVSAATPTMRSISAESLIVYPLSVNCQARNTEESSEDSSQDSREISISYEGIFDISPTHKLLTTVNVQDETLTSVIAEDKRILTLSPKALSTASQFFEMVYQGIWHIFIGLDHILFLVATLLTVNLARHQRTWKKEDKKRDIVKSTVILVSAFTLAHSITLTATALDIITLNSRWVELGIAISVMLTALNNIFPVVFRLGFLTFGFGLLHGMGFASVFAELNAQSNSLVMSVAAFNIGVEVGQLAIVSLLLPLLVLVRNWHVYAKTIMPIASSVIAIIALNWTLQRW
;
A
#
# COMPACT_ATOMS: atom_id res chain seq x y z
N MET A 1 -29.30 -10.73 -29.60
CA MET A 1 -28.87 -10.08 -28.37
C MET A 1 -28.29 -11.02 -27.29
N GLN A 2 -28.42 -12.34 -27.40
CA GLN A 2 -27.91 -13.34 -26.46
C GLN A 2 -26.38 -13.63 -26.58
N ARG A 3 -25.72 -13.25 -27.68
CA ARG A 3 -24.29 -13.58 -27.94
C ARG A 3 -23.27 -12.56 -27.42
N VAL A 4 -23.70 -11.37 -27.03
CA VAL A 4 -22.79 -10.31 -26.50
C VAL A 4 -22.53 -10.47 -24.99
N VAL A 5 -23.45 -11.11 -24.25
CA VAL A 5 -23.31 -11.34 -22.79
C VAL A 5 -22.27 -12.43 -22.48
N LEU A 6 -22.05 -13.37 -23.41
CA LEU A 6 -21.13 -14.50 -23.20
C LEU A 6 -19.65 -14.11 -23.34
N PHE A 7 -19.32 -13.02 -24.01
CA PHE A 7 -17.94 -12.59 -24.24
C PHE A 7 -17.30 -11.86 -23.05
N PHE A 8 -18.09 -11.37 -22.11
CA PHE A 8 -17.59 -10.69 -20.91
C PHE A 8 -17.18 -11.65 -19.78
N PHE A 9 -17.56 -12.92 -19.86
CA PHE A 9 -17.32 -13.91 -18.80
C PHE A 9 -16.01 -14.69 -18.95
N ILE A 10 -15.31 -14.63 -20.10
CA ILE A 10 -14.13 -15.47 -20.37
C ILE A 10 -12.81 -14.82 -19.89
N PHE A 11 -12.80 -13.54 -19.49
CA PHE A 11 -11.57 -12.84 -19.13
C PHE A 11 -11.26 -12.79 -17.62
N PHE A 12 -12.01 -13.45 -16.74
CA PHE A 12 -11.84 -13.36 -15.29
C PHE A 12 -11.50 -14.68 -14.58
N SER A 13 -10.88 -15.63 -15.26
CA SER A 13 -10.36 -16.82 -14.59
C SER A 13 -8.85 -16.76 -14.31
N THR A 14 -8.30 -15.59 -14.02
CA THR A 14 -7.04 -15.50 -13.29
C THR A 14 -7.39 -15.63 -11.82
N GLN A 15 -6.82 -16.62 -11.14
CA GLN A 15 -6.85 -16.72 -9.70
C GLN A 15 -6.35 -15.40 -9.14
N CYS A 16 -7.27 -14.53 -8.70
CA CYS A 16 -6.93 -13.33 -7.95
C CYS A 16 -6.56 -13.80 -6.54
N VAL A 17 -5.34 -14.28 -6.38
CA VAL A 17 -4.74 -14.46 -5.07
C VAL A 17 -4.61 -13.05 -4.53
N SER A 18 -5.38 -12.71 -3.51
CA SER A 18 -5.17 -11.52 -2.73
C SER A 18 -3.86 -11.72 -1.98
N HIS A 19 -2.75 -11.33 -2.58
CA HIS A 19 -1.50 -11.23 -1.86
C HIS A 19 -1.67 -10.11 -0.83
N GLU A 20 -1.48 -10.42 0.44
CA GLU A 20 -1.20 -9.40 1.44
C GLU A 20 -0.10 -8.50 0.89
N LEU A 21 -0.26 -7.19 1.04
CA LEU A 21 0.77 -6.25 0.61
C LEU A 21 2.04 -6.58 1.40
N SER A 22 3.02 -7.13 0.71
CA SER A 22 4.32 -7.38 1.29
C SER A 22 5.01 -6.04 1.52
N SER A 23 5.46 -5.78 2.75
CA SER A 23 6.14 -4.55 3.13
C SER A 23 7.35 -4.86 3.99
N GLY A 24 8.45 -4.17 3.70
CA GLY A 24 9.63 -4.13 4.54
C GLY A 24 9.98 -2.70 4.92
N TYR A 25 10.78 -2.52 5.96
CA TYR A 25 11.20 -1.21 6.44
C TYR A 25 12.70 -1.19 6.63
N LEU A 26 13.36 -0.21 6.04
CA LEU A 26 14.78 0.04 6.20
C LEU A 26 14.98 1.41 6.86
N THR A 27 15.60 1.42 8.02
CA THR A 27 16.00 2.65 8.67
C THR A 27 17.52 2.67 8.78
N LEU A 28 18.15 3.74 8.33
CA LEU A 28 19.59 3.97 8.43
C LEU A 28 19.85 5.32 9.10
N ASN A 29 20.65 5.32 10.14
CA ASN A 29 21.06 6.51 10.89
C ASN A 29 22.57 6.70 10.72
N GLN A 30 22.98 7.84 10.19
CA GLN A 30 24.38 8.18 10.12
C GLN A 30 24.93 8.48 11.52
N GLN A 31 25.91 7.70 11.96
CA GLN A 31 26.61 7.93 13.24
C GLN A 31 27.80 8.84 13.05
N GLU A 32 28.60 8.52 12.03
CA GLU A 32 29.77 9.28 11.60
C GLU A 32 29.79 9.36 10.08
N ALA A 33 30.66 10.22 9.53
CA ALA A 33 30.78 10.31 8.08
C ALA A 33 31.14 8.94 7.47
N GLY A 34 30.23 8.39 6.64
CA GLY A 34 30.40 7.10 5.99
C GLY A 34 30.10 5.88 6.87
N VAL A 35 29.63 6.05 8.11
CA VAL A 35 29.20 4.95 8.98
C VAL A 35 27.73 5.08 9.29
N PHE A 36 26.94 4.05 8.96
CA PHE A 36 25.50 4.00 9.25
C PHE A 36 25.19 2.81 10.13
N GLN A 37 24.30 3.02 11.08
CA GLN A 37 23.64 1.96 11.84
C GLN A 37 22.15 2.04 11.59
N GLY A 38 21.48 0.88 11.54
CA GLY A 38 20.07 0.86 11.25
C GLY A 38 19.43 -0.49 11.47
N GLU A 39 18.26 -0.64 10.94
CA GLU A 39 17.43 -1.83 11.07
C GLU A 39 16.73 -2.12 9.74
N LEU A 40 16.65 -3.40 9.39
CA LEU A 40 15.79 -3.90 8.33
C LEU A 40 14.71 -4.78 8.96
N LEU A 41 13.45 -4.39 8.78
CA LEU A 41 12.30 -5.12 9.28
C LEU A 41 11.60 -5.81 8.10
N LEU A 42 11.38 -7.11 8.22
CA LEU A 42 10.72 -7.92 7.19
C LEU A 42 9.64 -8.79 7.82
N LYS A 43 8.60 -9.09 7.05
CA LYS A 43 7.61 -10.09 7.45
C LYS A 43 8.23 -11.47 7.51
N PRO A 44 7.87 -12.32 8.50
CA PRO A 44 8.40 -13.68 8.61
C PRO A 44 8.20 -14.49 7.33
N GLU A 45 7.04 -14.40 6.71
CA GLU A 45 6.69 -15.11 5.49
C GLU A 45 7.62 -14.73 4.33
N ASP A 46 7.91 -13.44 4.18
CA ASP A 46 8.72 -12.91 3.09
C ASP A 46 10.18 -13.38 3.21
N ILE A 47 10.82 -13.14 4.37
CA ILE A 47 12.22 -13.54 4.58
C ILE A 47 12.36 -15.07 4.70
N GLY A 48 11.36 -15.73 5.25
CA GLY A 48 11.34 -17.19 5.36
C GLY A 48 11.44 -17.86 4.01
N GLN A 49 10.64 -17.39 3.06
CA GLN A 49 10.63 -17.89 1.69
C GLN A 49 11.85 -17.40 0.89
N ALA A 50 12.20 -16.11 0.99
CA ALA A 50 13.30 -15.52 0.22
C ALA A 50 14.67 -16.08 0.58
N ALA A 51 14.91 -16.30 1.86
CA ALA A 51 16.17 -16.86 2.35
C ALA A 51 16.11 -18.37 2.65
N ASN A 52 15.01 -19.06 2.30
CA ASN A 52 14.79 -20.49 2.56
C ASN A 52 15.05 -20.88 4.03
N LEU A 53 14.42 -20.14 4.97
CA LEU A 53 14.62 -20.38 6.40
C LEU A 53 13.68 -21.44 6.97
N ASP A 54 12.55 -21.72 6.30
CA ASP A 54 11.62 -22.81 6.64
C ASP A 54 12.25 -24.15 6.25
N THR A 55 12.94 -24.75 7.20
CA THR A 55 13.73 -25.98 6.97
C THR A 55 12.89 -27.23 6.95
N ASN A 56 11.71 -27.22 7.59
CA ASN A 56 10.80 -28.35 7.64
C ASN A 56 9.76 -28.34 6.51
N ASN A 57 9.68 -27.22 5.74
CA ASN A 57 8.74 -26.99 4.64
C ASN A 57 7.26 -27.15 5.05
N ASP A 58 6.91 -26.74 6.27
CA ASP A 58 5.53 -26.76 6.75
C ASP A 58 4.74 -25.47 6.39
N GLY A 59 5.40 -24.51 5.74
CA GLY A 59 4.84 -23.24 5.33
C GLY A 59 4.71 -22.22 6.46
N LYS A 60 5.33 -22.50 7.63
CA LYS A 60 5.35 -21.59 8.79
C LYS A 60 6.77 -21.39 9.26
N LEU A 61 7.22 -20.15 9.30
CA LEU A 61 8.53 -19.84 9.84
C LEU A 61 8.49 -19.79 11.37
N LEU A 62 9.14 -20.74 12.03
CA LEU A 62 9.29 -20.75 13.48
C LEU A 62 10.49 -19.89 13.90
N TRP A 63 10.40 -19.26 15.08
CA TRP A 63 11.50 -18.46 15.63
C TRP A 63 12.80 -19.27 15.81
N SER A 64 12.68 -20.56 16.16
CA SER A 64 13.82 -21.48 16.25
C SER A 64 14.55 -21.66 14.92
N GLU A 65 13.83 -21.67 13.79
CA GLU A 65 14.40 -21.78 12.46
C GLU A 65 15.11 -20.49 12.04
N VAL A 66 14.54 -19.33 12.38
CA VAL A 66 15.20 -18.02 12.17
C VAL A 66 16.54 -17.97 12.89
N LEU A 67 16.59 -18.37 14.17
CA LEU A 67 17.82 -18.37 14.94
C LEU A 67 18.83 -19.41 14.45
N ALA A 68 18.37 -20.61 14.09
CA ALA A 68 19.24 -21.66 13.56
C ALA A 68 19.92 -21.25 12.23
N ASN A 69 19.19 -20.49 11.39
CA ASN A 69 19.62 -20.06 10.06
C ASN A 69 20.00 -18.58 9.97
N GLN A 70 20.33 -17.94 11.09
CA GLN A 70 20.63 -16.49 11.14
C GLN A 70 21.78 -16.08 10.21
N GLN A 71 22.78 -16.93 10.01
CA GLN A 71 23.89 -16.65 9.09
C GLN A 71 23.43 -16.64 7.63
N GLN A 72 22.52 -17.54 7.27
CA GLN A 72 21.91 -17.61 5.93
C GLN A 72 21.05 -16.36 5.66
N ALA A 73 20.25 -15.94 6.64
CA ALA A 73 19.47 -14.71 6.56
C ALA A 73 20.39 -13.47 6.43
N ALA A 74 21.45 -13.37 7.22
CA ALA A 74 22.42 -12.28 7.15
C ALA A 74 23.14 -12.23 5.79
N ALA A 75 23.52 -13.36 5.24
CA ALA A 75 24.14 -13.45 3.92
C ALA A 75 23.17 -13.04 2.81
N TYR A 76 21.90 -13.46 2.91
CA TYR A 76 20.84 -13.04 1.98
C TYR A 76 20.67 -11.52 2.01
N ILE A 77 20.54 -10.92 3.19
CA ILE A 77 20.36 -9.47 3.37
C ILE A 77 21.56 -8.71 2.80
N ALA A 78 22.80 -9.13 3.09
CA ALA A 78 24.00 -8.49 2.59
C ALA A 78 24.13 -8.52 1.06
N ASN A 79 23.55 -9.53 0.40
CA ASN A 79 23.48 -9.63 -1.05
C ASN A 79 22.31 -8.82 -1.64
N ALA A 80 21.16 -8.87 -1.00
CA ALA A 80 19.94 -8.21 -1.47
C ALA A 80 19.98 -6.69 -1.28
N LEU A 81 20.60 -6.21 -0.20
CA LEU A 81 20.73 -4.78 0.12
C LEU A 81 22.16 -4.28 -0.18
N GLN A 82 22.29 -3.49 -1.22
CA GLN A 82 23.59 -2.92 -1.61
C GLN A 82 23.56 -1.41 -1.41
N ILE A 83 24.54 -0.90 -0.69
CA ILE A 83 24.71 0.52 -0.41
C ILE A 83 26.03 0.98 -1.01
N LYS A 84 26.00 2.12 -1.71
CA LYS A 84 27.17 2.76 -2.30
C LYS A 84 27.24 4.22 -1.85
N GLN A 85 28.43 4.73 -1.68
CA GLN A 85 28.70 6.16 -1.49
C GLN A 85 29.66 6.62 -2.59
N GLY A 86 29.18 7.50 -3.46
CA GLY A 86 29.86 7.78 -4.73
C GLY A 86 30.05 6.50 -5.55
N SER A 87 31.29 6.21 -5.98
CA SER A 87 31.66 4.99 -6.69
C SER A 87 31.94 3.79 -5.75
N GLY A 88 32.07 4.03 -4.43
CA GLY A 88 32.45 3.01 -3.46
C GLY A 88 31.29 2.15 -2.95
N LYS A 89 31.45 0.81 -2.96
CA LYS A 89 30.48 -0.12 -2.35
C LYS A 89 30.73 -0.20 -0.84
N CYS A 90 29.68 0.01 -0.05
CA CYS A 90 29.72 -0.06 1.41
C CYS A 90 29.35 -1.48 1.88
N PRO A 91 30.21 -2.16 2.64
CA PRO A 91 29.84 -3.43 3.25
C PRO A 91 28.63 -3.29 4.18
N VAL A 92 27.65 -4.16 4.00
CA VAL A 92 26.47 -4.28 4.85
C VAL A 92 26.61 -5.55 5.68
N SER A 93 26.45 -5.46 6.99
CA SER A 93 26.39 -6.61 7.89
C SER A 93 25.13 -6.57 8.71
N ALA A 94 24.46 -7.72 8.84
CA ALA A 94 23.29 -7.91 9.68
C ALA A 94 23.70 -8.67 10.95
N ALA A 95 23.26 -8.17 12.11
CA ALA A 95 23.48 -8.82 13.40
C ALA A 95 22.35 -9.80 13.73
N THR A 96 22.40 -10.42 14.91
CA THR A 96 21.40 -11.37 15.40
C THR A 96 20.00 -10.74 15.35
N PRO A 97 19.04 -11.42 14.69
CA PRO A 97 17.68 -10.90 14.56
C PRO A 97 16.95 -10.85 15.90
N THR A 98 15.99 -9.93 16.00
CA THR A 98 15.02 -9.83 17.08
C THR A 98 13.60 -9.80 16.50
N MET A 99 12.59 -9.94 17.35
CA MET A 99 11.19 -9.83 16.92
C MET A 99 10.57 -8.57 17.50
N ARG A 100 9.86 -7.82 16.68
CA ARG A 100 9.10 -6.62 17.10
C ARG A 100 7.68 -6.73 16.57
N SER A 101 6.72 -6.39 17.40
CA SER A 101 5.32 -6.28 16.96
C SER A 101 4.98 -4.83 16.72
N ILE A 102 4.49 -4.51 15.52
CA ILE A 102 4.10 -3.17 15.11
C ILE A 102 2.69 -3.25 14.55
N SER A 103 1.78 -2.43 15.07
CA SER A 103 0.37 -2.43 14.66
C SER A 103 -0.26 -3.83 14.62
N ALA A 104 0.15 -4.69 15.60
CA ALA A 104 -0.24 -6.10 15.73
C ALA A 104 0.30 -7.05 14.63
N GLU A 105 1.17 -6.61 13.74
CA GLU A 105 1.99 -7.47 12.88
C GLU A 105 3.30 -7.82 13.59
N SER A 106 3.74 -9.07 13.45
CA SER A 106 5.05 -9.51 13.95
C SER A 106 6.08 -9.38 12.85
N LEU A 107 7.12 -8.58 13.06
CA LEU A 107 8.20 -8.37 12.11
C LEU A 107 9.51 -8.90 12.69
N ILE A 108 10.37 -9.44 11.82
CA ILE A 108 11.74 -9.80 12.17
C ILE A 108 12.62 -8.60 11.90
N VAL A 109 13.32 -8.14 12.94
CA VAL A 109 14.23 -7.00 12.92
C VAL A 109 15.65 -7.50 12.78
N TYR A 110 16.32 -7.10 11.72
CA TYR A 110 17.75 -7.34 11.51
C TYR A 110 18.52 -6.03 11.77
N PRO A 111 19.25 -5.90 12.89
CA PRO A 111 20.11 -4.75 13.10
C PRO A 111 21.20 -4.71 12.03
N LEU A 112 21.42 -3.56 11.41
CA LEU A 112 22.36 -3.37 10.32
C LEU A 112 23.53 -2.47 10.73
N SER A 113 24.71 -2.79 10.23
CA SER A 113 25.88 -1.91 10.25
C SER A 113 26.43 -1.77 8.84
N VAL A 114 26.62 -0.53 8.40
CA VAL A 114 27.10 -0.18 7.07
C VAL A 114 28.33 0.70 7.21
N ASN A 115 29.43 0.33 6.59
CA ASN A 115 30.68 1.08 6.66
C ASN A 115 31.18 1.45 5.26
N CYS A 116 31.08 2.72 4.91
CA CYS A 116 31.55 3.27 3.62
C CYS A 116 33.03 3.76 3.70
N GLN A 117 33.62 3.83 4.88
CA GLN A 117 35.01 4.35 5.06
C GLN A 117 36.07 3.35 4.61
N ALA A 118 35.77 2.07 4.50
CA ALA A 118 36.75 0.99 4.35
C ALA A 118 37.56 1.01 3.02
N ARG A 119 37.31 1.96 2.11
CA ARG A 119 37.97 2.02 0.78
C ARG A 119 38.58 3.34 0.35
N ASN A 120 38.63 4.37 1.21
CA ASN A 120 39.19 5.67 0.84
C ASN A 120 40.76 5.71 0.89
N THR A 121 41.42 4.55 0.90
CA THR A 121 42.88 4.47 1.01
C THR A 121 43.63 4.27 -0.31
N GLU A 122 42.96 4.10 -1.48
CA GLU A 122 43.74 3.76 -2.69
C GLU A 122 43.50 4.57 -3.96
N GLU A 123 42.60 5.57 -4.04
CA GLU A 123 42.55 6.45 -5.22
C GLU A 123 42.08 7.87 -4.89
N SER A 124 43.08 8.72 -4.59
CA SER A 124 42.95 10.19 -4.57
C SER A 124 43.06 10.74 -5.98
N SER A 125 41.96 10.93 -6.67
CA SER A 125 41.87 11.86 -7.81
C SER A 125 41.04 13.08 -7.40
N GLU A 126 41.66 14.24 -7.51
CA GLU A 126 41.22 15.55 -6.99
C GLU A 126 40.09 16.22 -7.75
N ASP A 127 39.09 15.49 -8.26
CA ASP A 127 38.02 16.14 -9.04
C ASP A 127 36.62 15.53 -8.82
N SER A 128 36.10 15.55 -7.59
CA SER A 128 34.67 15.27 -7.38
C SER A 128 34.14 15.57 -5.99
N SER A 129 34.15 16.82 -5.56
CA SER A 129 33.62 17.21 -4.25
C SER A 129 32.08 17.14 -4.11
N GLN A 130 31.32 16.89 -5.18
CA GLN A 130 29.88 16.70 -5.17
C GLN A 130 29.46 15.23 -5.28
N ASP A 131 30.18 14.39 -5.99
CA ASP A 131 29.84 12.99 -6.27
C ASP A 131 30.07 12.08 -5.03
N SER A 132 31.02 12.44 -4.17
CA SER A 132 31.37 11.69 -2.95
C SER A 132 30.31 11.77 -1.82
N ARG A 133 29.29 12.61 -1.94
CA ARG A 133 28.20 12.76 -0.96
C ARG A 133 26.91 12.01 -1.35
N GLU A 134 26.86 11.51 -2.57
CA GLU A 134 25.69 10.77 -3.06
C GLU A 134 25.68 9.36 -2.49
N ILE A 135 24.59 8.99 -1.80
CA ILE A 135 24.37 7.65 -1.28
C ILE A 135 23.35 6.98 -2.18
N SER A 136 23.69 5.81 -2.71
CA SER A 136 22.78 4.97 -3.50
C SER A 136 22.49 3.69 -2.73
N ILE A 137 21.20 3.41 -2.55
CA ILE A 137 20.69 2.21 -1.91
C ILE A 137 19.98 1.40 -2.99
N SER A 138 20.44 0.19 -3.26
CA SER A 138 19.81 -0.78 -4.15
C SER A 138 19.29 -1.95 -3.33
N TYR A 139 18.07 -2.36 -3.60
CA TYR A 139 17.45 -3.51 -2.96
C TYR A 139 16.89 -4.45 -4.02
N GLU A 140 17.34 -5.70 -3.99
CA GLU A 140 16.97 -6.77 -4.93
C GLU A 140 16.21 -7.92 -4.22
N GLY A 141 15.90 -7.73 -2.92
CA GLY A 141 15.26 -8.78 -2.12
C GLY A 141 13.75 -8.85 -2.31
N ILE A 142 13.20 -10.06 -2.18
CA ILE A 142 11.75 -10.37 -2.10
C ILE A 142 10.96 -10.13 -3.40
N PHE A 143 11.38 -9.28 -4.32
CA PHE A 143 10.62 -8.99 -5.55
C PHE A 143 10.34 -10.21 -6.42
N ASP A 144 11.24 -11.20 -6.44
CA ASP A 144 11.05 -12.45 -7.19
C ASP A 144 9.91 -13.32 -6.61
N ILE A 145 9.59 -13.14 -5.31
CA ILE A 145 8.56 -13.85 -4.59
C ILE A 145 7.27 -13.04 -4.54
N SER A 146 7.41 -11.73 -4.25
CA SER A 146 6.32 -10.79 -4.19
C SER A 146 6.65 -9.54 -5.02
N PRO A 147 6.19 -9.48 -6.28
CA PRO A 147 6.43 -8.31 -7.16
C PRO A 147 5.80 -7.02 -6.61
N THR A 148 4.80 -7.14 -5.74
CA THR A 148 4.15 -6.00 -5.08
C THR A 148 4.85 -5.54 -3.80
N HIS A 149 5.99 -6.20 -3.43
CA HIS A 149 6.77 -5.83 -2.25
C HIS A 149 7.23 -4.37 -2.32
N LYS A 150 7.17 -3.69 -1.19
CA LYS A 150 7.66 -2.33 -1.03
C LYS A 150 8.59 -2.26 0.16
N LEU A 151 9.81 -1.78 -0.05
CA LEU A 151 10.74 -1.46 1.01
C LEU A 151 10.69 0.03 1.31
N LEU A 152 10.08 0.37 2.43
CA LEU A 152 10.03 1.75 2.91
C LEU A 152 11.37 2.09 3.54
N THR A 153 12.04 3.09 2.98
CA THR A 153 13.41 3.41 3.35
C THR A 153 13.47 4.79 3.98
N THR A 154 13.96 4.85 5.20
CA THR A 154 14.23 6.09 5.94
C THR A 154 15.73 6.20 6.19
N VAL A 155 16.34 7.29 5.76
CA VAL A 155 17.75 7.55 5.98
C VAL A 155 17.91 8.90 6.69
N ASN A 156 18.51 8.85 7.86
CA ASN A 156 18.81 10.02 8.67
C ASN A 156 20.29 10.38 8.49
N VAL A 157 20.54 11.53 7.87
CA VAL A 157 21.88 12.08 7.63
C VAL A 157 21.96 13.44 8.29
N GLN A 158 22.83 13.58 9.29
CA GLN A 158 22.91 14.78 10.13
C GLN A 158 21.52 15.10 10.75
N ASP A 159 20.96 16.28 10.50
CA ASP A 159 19.65 16.72 10.99
C ASP A 159 18.51 16.52 9.95
N GLU A 160 18.80 15.84 8.84
CA GLU A 160 17.85 15.65 7.76
C GLU A 160 17.38 14.19 7.67
N THR A 161 16.08 13.99 7.60
CA THR A 161 15.43 12.69 7.40
C THR A 161 14.91 12.57 5.99
N LEU A 162 15.33 11.52 5.31
CA LEU A 162 14.88 11.14 3.98
C LEU A 162 14.03 9.91 4.05
N THR A 163 12.85 10.00 3.49
CA THR A 163 11.95 8.85 3.36
C THR A 163 11.60 8.64 1.89
N SER A 164 11.75 7.41 1.42
CA SER A 164 11.38 7.02 0.05
C SER A 164 10.98 5.54 0.03
N VAL A 165 10.40 5.11 -1.09
CA VAL A 165 9.97 3.73 -1.29
C VAL A 165 10.79 3.11 -2.41
N ILE A 166 11.37 1.93 -2.14
CA ILE A 166 11.98 1.06 -3.13
C ILE A 166 10.95 -0.01 -3.49
N ALA A 167 10.67 -0.16 -4.78
CA ALA A 167 9.69 -1.10 -5.33
C ALA A 167 10.28 -1.80 -6.57
N GLU A 168 9.60 -2.77 -7.13
CA GLU A 168 10.08 -3.55 -8.27
C GLU A 168 10.45 -2.68 -9.47
N ASP A 169 9.68 -1.63 -9.73
CA ASP A 169 9.89 -0.65 -10.82
C ASP A 169 10.97 0.39 -10.50
N LYS A 170 11.33 0.55 -9.22
CA LYS A 170 12.33 1.53 -8.72
C LYS A 170 13.22 0.87 -7.67
N ARG A 171 14.09 -0.03 -8.10
CA ARG A 171 14.97 -0.81 -7.20
C ARG A 171 16.16 -0.05 -6.64
N ILE A 172 16.43 1.15 -7.13
CA ILE A 172 17.56 1.99 -6.72
C ILE A 172 17.02 3.32 -6.20
N LEU A 173 17.42 3.65 -5.00
CA LEU A 173 17.19 4.95 -4.38
C LEU A 173 18.51 5.71 -4.32
N THR A 174 18.58 6.86 -4.98
CA THR A 174 19.73 7.74 -4.95
C THR A 174 19.42 8.95 -4.06
N LEU A 175 20.23 9.11 -3.03
CA LEU A 175 20.13 10.20 -2.06
C LEU A 175 21.17 11.24 -2.41
N SER A 176 20.75 12.30 -3.10
CA SER A 176 21.59 13.49 -3.32
C SER A 176 21.16 14.61 -2.38
N PRO A 177 22.04 15.53 -2.00
CA PRO A 177 21.67 16.70 -1.17
C PRO A 177 20.52 17.53 -1.76
N LYS A 178 20.27 17.39 -3.06
CA LYS A 178 19.21 18.09 -3.80
C LYS A 178 17.86 17.34 -3.78
N ALA A 179 17.87 16.01 -3.54
CA ALA A 179 16.66 15.19 -3.39
C ALA A 179 15.97 15.39 -2.01
N LEU A 180 16.62 16.09 -1.12
CA LEU A 180 16.21 16.42 0.25
C LEU A 180 15.14 17.52 0.34
N SER A 181 14.67 18.08 -0.79
CA SER A 181 13.67 19.14 -0.70
C SER A 181 12.33 18.59 -0.20
N THR A 182 11.75 19.25 0.78
CA THR A 182 10.39 18.99 1.31
C THR A 182 9.34 18.85 0.19
N ALA A 183 9.53 19.57 -0.91
CA ALA A 183 8.67 19.49 -2.09
C ALA A 183 8.77 18.12 -2.80
N SER A 184 9.97 17.56 -2.96
CA SER A 184 10.18 16.26 -3.57
C SER A 184 9.51 15.14 -2.76
N GLN A 185 9.65 15.17 -1.43
CA GLN A 185 8.98 14.23 -0.52
C GLN A 185 7.45 14.36 -0.60
N PHE A 186 6.93 15.58 -0.67
CA PHE A 186 5.51 15.83 -0.82
C PHE A 186 4.95 15.18 -2.10
N PHE A 187 5.58 15.41 -3.25
CA PHE A 187 5.13 14.84 -4.52
C PHE A 187 5.28 13.32 -4.58
N GLU A 188 6.32 12.75 -3.95
CA GLU A 188 6.47 11.30 -3.82
C GLU A 188 5.31 10.70 -3.03
N MET A 189 4.90 11.32 -1.90
CA MET A 189 3.76 10.85 -1.11
C MET A 189 2.44 10.98 -1.87
N VAL A 190 2.25 12.05 -2.64
CA VAL A 190 1.09 12.19 -3.54
C VAL A 190 1.05 11.05 -4.56
N TYR A 191 2.19 10.76 -5.20
CA TYR A 191 2.30 9.66 -6.16
C TYR A 191 1.97 8.30 -5.52
N GLN A 192 2.48 8.02 -4.32
CA GLN A 192 2.17 6.80 -3.58
C GLN A 192 0.68 6.70 -3.24
N GLY A 193 0.03 7.80 -2.88
CA GLY A 193 -1.41 7.85 -2.65
C GLY A 193 -2.24 7.53 -3.91
N ILE A 194 -1.82 8.05 -5.07
CA ILE A 194 -2.45 7.72 -6.35
C ILE A 194 -2.31 6.23 -6.64
N TRP A 195 -1.10 5.69 -6.55
CA TRP A 195 -0.83 4.27 -6.80
C TRP A 195 -1.56 3.35 -5.84
N HIS A 196 -1.66 3.72 -4.56
CA HIS A 196 -2.42 2.98 -3.56
C HIS A 196 -3.86 2.69 -4.02
N ILE A 197 -4.53 3.67 -4.61
CA ILE A 197 -5.89 3.49 -5.14
C ILE A 197 -5.90 2.59 -6.38
N PHE A 198 -4.94 2.72 -7.28
CA PHE A 198 -4.91 1.92 -8.52
C PHE A 198 -4.51 0.46 -8.30
N ILE A 199 -3.67 0.16 -7.31
CA ILE A 199 -3.26 -1.20 -6.95
C ILE A 199 -4.30 -1.84 -6.00
N GLY A 200 -4.94 -1.05 -5.13
CA GLY A 200 -5.94 -1.52 -4.17
C GLY A 200 -7.23 -1.96 -4.85
N LEU A 201 -7.34 -3.24 -5.21
CA LEU A 201 -8.55 -3.80 -5.83
C LEU A 201 -9.79 -3.62 -4.96
N ASP A 202 -9.66 -3.62 -3.65
CA ASP A 202 -10.72 -3.35 -2.68
C ASP A 202 -11.27 -1.93 -2.82
N HIS A 203 -10.39 -0.92 -2.98
CA HIS A 203 -10.79 0.46 -3.25
C HIS A 203 -11.51 0.60 -4.59
N ILE A 204 -10.96 -0.03 -5.64
CA ILE A 204 -11.56 -0.01 -6.97
C ILE A 204 -12.94 -0.66 -6.95
N LEU A 205 -13.07 -1.88 -6.40
CA LEU A 205 -14.33 -2.60 -6.35
C LEU A 205 -15.37 -1.90 -5.46
N PHE A 206 -14.93 -1.34 -4.33
CA PHE A 206 -15.79 -0.53 -3.48
C PHE A 206 -16.33 0.70 -4.23
N LEU A 207 -15.44 1.44 -4.91
CA LEU A 207 -15.81 2.63 -5.67
C LEU A 207 -16.74 2.27 -6.84
N VAL A 208 -16.42 1.20 -7.59
CA VAL A 208 -17.30 0.70 -8.67
C VAL A 208 -18.67 0.31 -8.12
N ALA A 209 -18.73 -0.48 -7.02
CA ALA A 209 -20.01 -0.89 -6.40
C ALA A 209 -20.84 0.33 -6.00
N THR A 210 -20.20 1.34 -5.42
CA THR A 210 -20.86 2.59 -5.00
C THR A 210 -21.38 3.38 -6.21
N LEU A 211 -20.56 3.52 -7.27
CA LEU A 211 -20.92 4.26 -8.47
C LEU A 211 -22.01 3.59 -9.31
N LEU A 212 -22.14 2.26 -9.28
CA LEU A 212 -23.21 1.54 -9.99
C LEU A 212 -24.61 2.04 -9.64
N THR A 213 -24.82 2.52 -8.42
CA THR A 213 -26.15 3.00 -7.96
C THR A 213 -26.27 4.53 -7.96
N VAL A 214 -25.20 5.28 -8.18
CA VAL A 214 -25.22 6.76 -8.12
C VAL A 214 -26.14 7.38 -9.18
N ASN A 215 -26.33 6.68 -10.31
CA ASN A 215 -27.24 7.07 -11.40
C ASN A 215 -28.71 6.71 -11.16
N LEU A 216 -29.00 6.06 -10.04
CA LEU A 216 -30.30 5.53 -9.71
C LEU A 216 -30.80 6.18 -8.42
N ALA A 217 -32.04 6.67 -8.45
CA ALA A 217 -32.74 7.10 -7.26
C ALA A 217 -33.47 5.90 -6.64
N ARG A 218 -33.41 5.80 -5.34
CA ARG A 218 -34.13 4.78 -4.62
C ARG A 218 -35.59 5.20 -4.39
N HIS A 219 -36.50 4.40 -4.86
CA HIS A 219 -37.95 4.58 -4.61
C HIS A 219 -38.50 3.34 -3.90
N GLN A 220 -38.76 3.46 -2.59
CA GLN A 220 -39.11 2.36 -1.70
C GLN A 220 -38.00 1.27 -1.71
N ARG A 221 -38.21 0.07 -2.20
CA ARG A 221 -37.20 -1.01 -2.29
C ARG A 221 -36.77 -1.29 -3.72
N THR A 222 -36.94 -0.32 -4.62
CA THR A 222 -36.58 -0.47 -6.03
C THR A 222 -35.72 0.67 -6.51
N TRP A 223 -34.91 0.41 -7.51
CA TRP A 223 -34.06 1.39 -8.16
C TRP A 223 -34.81 1.99 -9.36
N LYS A 224 -34.89 3.31 -9.42
CA LYS A 224 -35.42 4.06 -10.58
C LYS A 224 -34.30 4.98 -11.08
N LYS A 225 -34.35 5.31 -12.36
CA LYS A 225 -33.40 6.24 -12.98
C LYS A 225 -33.46 7.60 -12.27
N GLU A 226 -32.31 8.16 -11.95
CA GLU A 226 -32.19 9.57 -11.53
C GLU A 226 -32.16 10.46 -12.76
N ASP A 227 -33.09 11.37 -12.88
CA ASP A 227 -33.23 12.21 -14.08
C ASP A 227 -32.32 13.44 -14.05
N LYS A 228 -32.03 13.97 -12.86
CA LYS A 228 -31.24 15.18 -12.70
C LYS A 228 -29.75 14.90 -12.65
N LYS A 229 -29.02 15.27 -13.69
CA LYS A 229 -27.55 15.13 -13.75
C LYS A 229 -26.85 15.81 -12.56
N ARG A 230 -27.38 16.95 -12.09
CA ARG A 230 -26.84 17.69 -10.92
C ARG A 230 -26.88 16.83 -9.65
N ASP A 231 -27.96 16.06 -9.44
CA ASP A 231 -28.11 15.21 -8.26
C ASP A 231 -27.16 14.01 -8.32
N ILE A 232 -26.89 13.49 -9.51
CA ILE A 232 -25.88 12.45 -9.73
C ILE A 232 -24.49 12.96 -9.34
N VAL A 233 -24.07 14.09 -9.88
CA VAL A 233 -22.76 14.69 -9.56
C VAL A 233 -22.65 15.00 -8.07
N LYS A 234 -23.71 15.61 -7.48
CA LYS A 234 -23.76 15.92 -6.05
C LYS A 234 -23.62 14.67 -5.19
N SER A 235 -24.36 13.60 -5.52
CA SER A 235 -24.27 12.32 -4.80
C SER A 235 -22.88 11.70 -4.92
N THR A 236 -22.28 11.73 -6.11
CA THR A 236 -20.92 11.24 -6.34
C THR A 236 -19.91 11.98 -5.48
N VAL A 237 -19.94 13.33 -5.51
CA VAL A 237 -19.03 14.15 -4.70
C VAL A 237 -19.20 13.86 -3.21
N ILE A 238 -20.44 13.78 -2.71
CA ILE A 238 -20.69 13.48 -1.29
C ILE A 238 -20.12 12.11 -0.91
N LEU A 239 -20.30 11.08 -1.75
CA LEU A 239 -19.86 9.72 -1.47
C LEU A 239 -18.32 9.65 -1.47
N VAL A 240 -17.67 10.21 -2.49
CA VAL A 240 -16.20 10.23 -2.59
C VAL A 240 -15.60 11.02 -1.43
N SER A 241 -16.07 12.25 -1.18
CA SER A 241 -15.55 13.08 -0.07
C SER A 241 -15.80 12.48 1.30
N ALA A 242 -16.94 11.81 1.52
CA ALA A 242 -17.22 11.12 2.78
C ALA A 242 -16.24 9.97 3.02
N PHE A 243 -15.92 9.20 1.97
CA PHE A 243 -14.92 8.14 2.05
C PHE A 243 -13.53 8.72 2.34
N THR A 244 -13.06 9.69 1.53
CA THR A 244 -11.72 10.28 1.67
C THR A 244 -11.53 10.93 3.03
N LEU A 245 -12.54 11.65 3.53
CA LEU A 245 -12.48 12.28 4.85
C LEU A 245 -12.35 11.22 5.96
N ALA A 246 -13.16 10.16 5.92
CA ALA A 246 -13.12 9.08 6.88
C ALA A 246 -11.78 8.34 6.83
N HIS A 247 -11.31 8.01 5.62
CA HIS A 247 -10.00 7.40 5.37
C HIS A 247 -8.87 8.24 5.95
N SER A 248 -8.86 9.55 5.68
CA SER A 248 -7.85 10.47 6.19
C SER A 248 -7.83 10.56 7.72
N ILE A 249 -8.99 10.53 8.37
CA ILE A 249 -9.09 10.57 9.83
C ILE A 249 -8.43 9.33 10.44
N THR A 250 -8.79 8.13 9.98
CA THR A 250 -8.27 6.89 10.56
C THR A 250 -6.83 6.63 10.15
N LEU A 251 -6.43 6.94 8.91
CA LEU A 251 -5.03 6.88 8.50
C LEU A 251 -4.15 7.78 9.39
N THR A 252 -4.59 9.01 9.64
CA THR A 252 -3.86 9.93 10.54
C THR A 252 -3.80 9.40 11.96
N ALA A 253 -4.94 8.93 12.49
CA ALA A 253 -5.00 8.42 13.86
C ALA A 253 -4.13 7.18 14.07
N THR A 254 -4.05 6.30 13.07
CA THR A 254 -3.23 5.09 13.15
C THR A 254 -1.75 5.42 12.87
N ALA A 255 -1.46 6.36 11.97
CA ALA A 255 -0.09 6.83 11.73
C ALA A 255 0.52 7.54 12.96
N LEU A 256 -0.31 8.15 13.80
CA LEU A 256 0.08 8.76 15.09
C LEU A 256 0.04 7.76 16.26
N ASP A 257 -0.18 6.47 15.99
CA ASP A 257 -0.29 5.41 17.00
C ASP A 257 -1.40 5.64 18.06
N ILE A 258 -2.41 6.47 17.72
CA ILE A 258 -3.58 6.72 18.59
C ILE A 258 -4.54 5.53 18.56
N ILE A 259 -4.63 4.85 17.40
CA ILE A 259 -5.46 3.67 17.19
C ILE A 259 -4.58 2.55 16.62
N THR A 260 -4.52 1.43 17.32
CA THR A 260 -3.83 0.22 16.86
C THR A 260 -4.83 -0.92 16.76
N LEU A 261 -4.98 -1.48 15.58
CA LEU A 261 -5.84 -2.65 15.35
C LEU A 261 -5.02 -3.74 14.63
N ASN A 262 -5.37 -4.97 14.90
CA ASN A 262 -4.77 -6.10 14.21
C ASN A 262 -5.16 -6.05 12.72
N SER A 263 -4.16 -6.08 11.84
CA SER A 263 -4.31 -5.99 10.36
C SER A 263 -5.34 -6.98 9.84
N ARG A 264 -5.33 -8.23 10.33
CA ARG A 264 -6.28 -9.28 9.93
C ARG A 264 -7.73 -8.85 10.11
N TRP A 265 -8.09 -8.23 11.25
CA TRP A 265 -9.46 -7.77 11.49
C TRP A 265 -9.84 -6.57 10.63
N VAL A 266 -8.86 -5.69 10.35
CA VAL A 266 -9.07 -4.55 9.46
C VAL A 266 -9.31 -5.03 8.04
N GLU A 267 -8.48 -5.92 7.52
CA GLU A 267 -8.63 -6.48 6.17
C GLU A 267 -9.92 -7.28 6.01
N LEU A 268 -10.29 -8.07 7.04
CA LEU A 268 -11.57 -8.76 7.08
C LEU A 268 -12.73 -7.75 7.01
N GLY A 269 -12.65 -6.67 7.79
CA GLY A 269 -13.63 -5.58 7.78
C GLY A 269 -13.75 -4.89 6.41
N ILE A 270 -12.60 -4.65 5.74
CA ILE A 270 -12.55 -4.09 4.40
C ILE A 270 -13.26 -5.03 3.40
N ALA A 271 -12.93 -6.32 3.40
CA ALA A 271 -13.58 -7.30 2.53
C ALA A 271 -15.09 -7.37 2.75
N ILE A 272 -15.53 -7.40 4.00
CA ILE A 272 -16.95 -7.37 4.37
C ILE A 272 -17.61 -6.07 3.88
N SER A 273 -16.94 -4.91 3.96
CA SER A 273 -17.49 -3.62 3.54
C SER A 273 -17.78 -3.58 2.04
N VAL A 274 -16.88 -4.12 1.22
CA VAL A 274 -17.08 -4.26 -0.25
C VAL A 274 -18.26 -5.19 -0.53
N MET A 275 -18.32 -6.33 0.16
CA MET A 275 -19.43 -7.30 0.02
C MET A 275 -20.77 -6.66 0.38
N LEU A 276 -20.86 -5.97 1.52
CA LEU A 276 -22.09 -5.32 1.98
C LEU A 276 -22.55 -4.21 1.01
N THR A 277 -21.61 -3.44 0.45
CA THR A 277 -21.92 -2.42 -0.56
C THR A 277 -22.52 -3.05 -1.81
N ALA A 278 -21.91 -4.12 -2.31
CA ALA A 278 -22.40 -4.84 -3.48
C ALA A 278 -23.77 -5.51 -3.23
N LEU A 279 -23.96 -6.11 -2.05
CA LEU A 279 -25.25 -6.70 -1.66
C LEU A 279 -26.36 -5.64 -1.50
N ASN A 280 -26.01 -4.43 -0.98
CA ASN A 280 -26.98 -3.34 -0.87
C ASN A 280 -27.44 -2.81 -2.23
N ASN A 281 -26.67 -2.99 -3.29
CA ASN A 281 -27.11 -2.68 -4.65
C ASN A 281 -28.20 -3.66 -5.12
N ILE A 282 -28.09 -4.94 -4.76
CA ILE A 282 -29.05 -5.98 -5.13
C ILE A 282 -30.29 -5.93 -4.23
N PHE A 283 -30.04 -5.85 -2.92
CA PHE A 283 -31.06 -5.80 -1.88
C PHE A 283 -30.95 -4.45 -1.14
N PRO A 284 -31.58 -3.39 -1.68
CA PRO A 284 -31.41 -2.06 -1.12
C PRO A 284 -32.04 -1.93 0.26
N VAL A 285 -31.25 -2.12 1.31
CA VAL A 285 -31.64 -2.01 2.73
C VAL A 285 -31.21 -0.66 3.31
N VAL A 286 -29.98 -0.25 3.06
CA VAL A 286 -29.41 0.99 3.62
C VAL A 286 -29.87 2.21 2.84
N PHE A 287 -30.47 3.18 3.53
CA PHE A 287 -31.04 4.39 2.92
C PHE A 287 -30.02 5.54 2.78
N ARG A 288 -29.05 5.63 3.70
CA ARG A 288 -28.10 6.73 3.75
C ARG A 288 -26.69 6.26 3.36
N LEU A 289 -26.48 6.09 2.06
CA LEU A 289 -25.22 5.61 1.50
C LEU A 289 -24.00 6.41 1.97
N GLY A 290 -24.13 7.73 2.16
CA GLY A 290 -23.02 8.56 2.64
C GLY A 290 -22.49 8.16 4.02
N PHE A 291 -23.36 7.79 4.97
CA PHE A 291 -22.94 7.28 6.29
C PHE A 291 -22.29 5.91 6.20
N LEU A 292 -22.82 5.04 5.33
CA LEU A 292 -22.24 3.73 5.06
C LEU A 292 -20.82 3.88 4.48
N THR A 293 -20.69 4.73 3.45
CA THR A 293 -19.41 5.03 2.80
C THR A 293 -18.41 5.66 3.76
N PHE A 294 -18.85 6.56 4.64
CA PHE A 294 -18.02 7.12 5.69
C PHE A 294 -17.51 6.04 6.66
N GLY A 295 -18.42 5.18 7.16
CA GLY A 295 -18.04 4.07 8.06
C GLY A 295 -17.02 3.11 7.42
N PHE A 296 -17.19 2.81 6.13
CA PHE A 296 -16.25 1.96 5.41
C PHE A 296 -14.93 2.68 5.09
N GLY A 297 -14.95 3.99 4.83
CA GLY A 297 -13.75 4.80 4.72
C GLY A 297 -12.89 4.75 5.98
N LEU A 298 -13.52 4.73 7.17
CA LEU A 298 -12.79 4.56 8.43
C LEU A 298 -12.02 3.22 8.47
N LEU A 299 -12.63 2.13 8.02
CA LEU A 299 -11.96 0.82 7.96
C LEU A 299 -10.79 0.81 6.98
N HIS A 300 -10.98 1.37 5.79
CA HIS A 300 -9.94 1.41 4.76
C HIS A 300 -8.73 2.24 5.18
N GLY A 301 -8.92 3.37 5.89
CA GLY A 301 -7.82 4.20 6.38
C GLY A 301 -6.94 3.51 7.42
N MET A 302 -7.47 2.51 8.15
CA MET A 302 -6.69 1.73 9.10
C MET A 302 -5.82 0.66 8.42
N GLY A 303 -6.18 0.22 7.22
CA GLY A 303 -5.47 -0.87 6.52
C GLY A 303 -4.07 -0.51 6.01
N PHE A 304 -3.76 0.79 5.84
CA PHE A 304 -2.46 1.25 5.34
C PHE A 304 -1.57 1.88 6.40
N ALA A 305 -2.01 1.94 7.62
CA ALA A 305 -1.37 2.73 8.66
C ALA A 305 -0.10 2.11 9.23
N SER A 306 0.06 0.78 9.19
CA SER A 306 1.30 0.11 9.55
C SER A 306 2.48 0.61 8.71
N VAL A 307 2.22 0.91 7.44
CA VAL A 307 3.19 1.46 6.48
C VAL A 307 3.63 2.88 6.88
N PHE A 308 2.76 3.68 7.47
CA PHE A 308 3.08 5.06 7.86
C PHE A 308 3.70 5.20 9.25
N ALA A 309 3.32 4.34 10.20
CA ALA A 309 3.77 4.47 11.59
C ALA A 309 5.30 4.36 11.72
N GLU A 310 5.94 3.55 10.88
CA GLU A 310 7.40 3.38 10.92
C GLU A 310 8.17 4.40 10.11
N LEU A 311 7.59 4.92 9.02
CA LEU A 311 8.25 5.94 8.20
C LEU A 311 8.54 7.23 8.98
N ASN A 312 7.85 7.44 10.10
CA ASN A 312 7.80 8.77 10.68
C ASN A 312 7.85 8.84 12.21
N ALA A 313 8.19 7.75 12.89
CA ALA A 313 8.33 7.76 14.36
C ALA A 313 9.30 8.85 14.88
N GLN A 314 10.08 9.48 13.99
CA GLN A 314 11.09 10.49 14.35
C GLN A 314 11.02 11.78 13.52
N SER A 315 10.06 11.95 12.58
CA SER A 315 10.08 13.14 11.72
C SER A 315 8.94 14.11 12.02
N ASN A 316 9.28 15.41 12.11
CA ASN A 316 8.32 16.53 12.08
C ASN A 316 7.50 16.58 10.76
N SER A 317 7.76 15.67 9.82
CA SER A 317 7.13 15.60 8.49
C SER A 317 5.97 14.62 8.39
N LEU A 318 5.61 13.86 9.44
CA LEU A 318 4.54 12.86 9.42
C LEU A 318 3.20 13.46 8.95
N VAL A 319 2.79 14.56 9.54
CA VAL A 319 1.51 15.21 9.19
C VAL A 319 1.49 15.64 7.73
N MET A 320 2.60 16.17 7.22
CA MET A 320 2.73 16.57 5.82
C MET A 320 2.71 15.35 4.88
N SER A 321 3.40 14.26 5.24
CA SER A 321 3.43 13.02 4.45
C SER A 321 2.04 12.39 4.37
N VAL A 322 1.31 12.31 5.49
CA VAL A 322 -0.07 11.82 5.54
C VAL A 322 -1.00 12.73 4.72
N ALA A 323 -0.85 14.04 4.84
CA ALA A 323 -1.66 14.99 4.06
C ALA A 323 -1.39 14.85 2.56
N ALA A 324 -0.13 14.77 2.14
CA ALA A 324 0.27 14.57 0.75
C ALA A 324 -0.27 13.25 0.18
N PHE A 325 -0.15 12.16 0.94
CA PHE A 325 -0.71 10.86 0.56
C PHE A 325 -2.22 10.91 0.36
N ASN A 326 -2.96 11.53 1.30
CA ASN A 326 -4.41 11.67 1.19
C ASN A 326 -4.84 12.53 -0.02
N ILE A 327 -4.06 13.55 -0.39
CA ILE A 327 -4.26 14.28 -1.65
C ILE A 327 -4.10 13.32 -2.83
N GLY A 328 -3.09 12.45 -2.81
CA GLY A 328 -2.90 11.42 -3.83
C GLY A 328 -4.08 10.45 -3.93
N VAL A 329 -4.58 9.97 -2.80
CA VAL A 329 -5.78 9.11 -2.72
C VAL A 329 -6.98 9.79 -3.37
N GLU A 330 -7.24 11.08 -3.06
CA GLU A 330 -8.35 11.84 -3.65
C GLU A 330 -8.18 12.01 -5.17
N VAL A 331 -6.99 12.33 -5.64
CA VAL A 331 -6.66 12.43 -7.07
C VAL A 331 -6.89 11.08 -7.77
N GLY A 332 -6.43 9.97 -7.19
CA GLY A 332 -6.64 8.63 -7.71
C GLY A 332 -8.12 8.25 -7.82
N GLN A 333 -8.90 8.53 -6.79
CA GLN A 333 -10.36 8.30 -6.80
C GLN A 333 -11.07 9.17 -7.86
N LEU A 334 -10.71 10.44 -7.95
CA LEU A 334 -11.29 11.35 -8.95
C LEU A 334 -10.94 10.92 -10.38
N ALA A 335 -9.76 10.37 -10.62
CA ALA A 335 -9.39 9.80 -11.92
C ALA A 335 -10.30 8.62 -12.30
N ILE A 336 -10.54 7.69 -11.38
CA ILE A 336 -11.45 6.55 -11.60
C ILE A 336 -12.89 7.03 -11.82
N VAL A 337 -13.38 7.97 -11.00
CA VAL A 337 -14.72 8.54 -11.12
C VAL A 337 -14.89 9.26 -12.45
N SER A 338 -13.91 10.05 -12.88
CA SER A 338 -13.96 10.80 -14.14
C SER A 338 -14.06 9.89 -15.37
N LEU A 339 -13.51 8.66 -15.27
CA LEU A 339 -13.62 7.65 -16.32
C LEU A 339 -14.95 6.88 -16.25
N LEU A 340 -15.32 6.42 -15.06
CA LEU A 340 -16.48 5.52 -14.90
C LEU A 340 -17.82 6.26 -14.92
N LEU A 341 -17.93 7.43 -14.31
CA LEU A 341 -19.20 8.14 -14.20
C LEU A 341 -19.81 8.49 -15.56
N PRO A 342 -19.07 9.03 -16.56
CA PRO A 342 -19.62 9.26 -17.90
C PRO A 342 -20.14 7.98 -18.55
N LEU A 343 -19.40 6.86 -18.43
CA LEU A 343 -19.81 5.57 -18.97
C LEU A 343 -21.12 5.09 -18.32
N LEU A 344 -21.23 5.18 -17.01
CA LEU A 344 -22.45 4.82 -16.28
C LEU A 344 -23.63 5.73 -16.65
N VAL A 345 -23.39 7.03 -16.86
CA VAL A 345 -24.42 7.97 -17.32
C VAL A 345 -24.90 7.63 -18.74
N LEU A 346 -24.04 7.15 -19.63
CA LEU A 346 -24.42 6.70 -20.97
C LEU A 346 -25.31 5.45 -20.93
N VAL A 347 -24.91 4.44 -20.14
CA VAL A 347 -25.63 3.16 -20.08
C VAL A 347 -26.90 3.18 -19.20
N ARG A 348 -27.05 4.19 -18.34
CA ARG A 348 -28.22 4.31 -17.43
C ARG A 348 -29.57 4.34 -18.15
N ASN A 349 -29.59 4.78 -19.42
CA ASN A 349 -30.81 4.85 -20.24
C ASN A 349 -31.22 3.48 -20.80
N TRP A 350 -30.35 2.47 -20.70
CA TRP A 350 -30.70 1.13 -21.18
C TRP A 350 -31.72 0.50 -20.23
N HIS A 351 -32.79 -0.03 -20.81
CA HIS A 351 -33.86 -0.67 -20.04
C HIS A 351 -33.35 -1.82 -19.14
N VAL A 352 -32.25 -2.44 -19.52
CA VAL A 352 -31.62 -3.56 -18.83
C VAL A 352 -30.64 -3.15 -17.74
N TYR A 353 -30.30 -1.84 -17.62
CA TYR A 353 -29.25 -1.42 -16.68
C TYR A 353 -29.60 -1.76 -15.22
N ALA A 354 -30.69 -1.21 -14.70
CA ALA A 354 -31.09 -1.40 -13.30
C ALA A 354 -31.57 -2.83 -12.99
N LYS A 355 -32.08 -3.56 -13.98
CA LYS A 355 -32.66 -4.90 -13.79
C LYS A 355 -31.68 -6.05 -14.03
N THR A 356 -30.60 -5.79 -14.79
CA THR A 356 -29.73 -6.89 -15.23
C THR A 356 -28.25 -6.51 -15.06
N ILE A 357 -27.78 -5.39 -15.61
CA ILE A 357 -26.34 -5.05 -15.62
C ILE A 357 -25.87 -4.77 -14.21
N MET A 358 -26.52 -3.87 -13.49
CA MET A 358 -26.12 -3.48 -12.13
C MET A 358 -26.20 -4.66 -11.14
N PRO A 359 -27.28 -5.48 -11.08
CA PRO A 359 -27.30 -6.66 -10.19
C PRO A 359 -26.23 -7.70 -10.55
N ILE A 360 -25.98 -7.97 -11.83
CA ILE A 360 -24.94 -8.92 -12.25
C ILE A 360 -23.55 -8.40 -11.83
N ALA A 361 -23.22 -7.14 -12.14
CA ALA A 361 -21.94 -6.55 -11.74
C ALA A 361 -21.76 -6.57 -10.22
N SER A 362 -22.81 -6.20 -9.48
CA SER A 362 -22.78 -6.25 -8.00
C SER A 362 -22.66 -7.67 -7.46
N SER A 363 -23.27 -8.68 -8.11
CA SER A 363 -23.10 -10.08 -7.71
C SER A 363 -21.66 -10.56 -7.90
N VAL A 364 -21.03 -10.19 -9.01
CA VAL A 364 -19.60 -10.52 -9.24
C VAL A 364 -18.73 -9.90 -8.16
N ILE A 365 -18.92 -8.62 -7.86
CA ILE A 365 -18.18 -7.93 -6.78
C ILE A 365 -18.42 -8.63 -5.44
N ALA A 366 -19.66 -8.98 -5.12
CA ALA A 366 -20.01 -9.66 -3.87
C ALA A 366 -19.31 -11.04 -3.74
N ILE A 367 -19.23 -11.81 -4.84
CA ILE A 367 -18.55 -13.11 -4.86
C ILE A 367 -17.04 -12.93 -4.63
N ILE A 368 -16.41 -11.96 -5.30
CA ILE A 368 -14.99 -11.66 -5.09
C ILE A 368 -14.74 -11.27 -3.64
N ALA A 369 -15.52 -10.35 -3.09
CA ALA A 369 -15.39 -9.90 -1.72
C ALA A 369 -15.69 -11.01 -0.70
N LEU A 370 -16.62 -11.92 -0.98
CA LEU A 370 -16.88 -13.11 -0.16
C LEU A 370 -15.64 -14.02 -0.13
N ASN A 371 -15.03 -14.28 -1.29
CA ASN A 371 -13.81 -15.07 -1.35
C ASN A 371 -12.68 -14.45 -0.50
N TRP A 372 -12.47 -13.14 -0.58
CA TRP A 372 -11.52 -12.42 0.28
C TRP A 372 -11.87 -12.54 1.76
N THR A 373 -13.15 -12.44 2.11
CA THR A 373 -13.63 -12.61 3.49
C THR A 373 -13.26 -13.98 4.03
N LEU A 374 -13.44 -15.05 3.22
CA LEU A 374 -13.11 -16.41 3.62
C LEU A 374 -11.60 -16.67 3.72
N GLN A 375 -10.79 -16.00 2.91
CA GLN A 375 -9.33 -16.11 2.96
C GLN A 375 -8.72 -15.40 4.18
N ARG A 376 -9.37 -14.35 4.68
CA ARG A 376 -8.91 -13.53 5.82
C ARG A 376 -9.52 -13.95 7.16
N TRP A 377 -10.52 -14.85 7.14
CA TRP A 377 -11.13 -15.43 8.34
C TRP A 377 -10.20 -16.50 8.95
#